data_3146cc3210fbf6b593c5e74a37f482e6
#
_entry.id   3146cc3210fbf6b593c5e74a37f482e6
#
_cell.length_a   1.000
_cell.length_b   1.000
_cell.length_c   1.000
_cell.angle_alpha   90.00
_cell.angle_beta   90.00
_cell.angle_gamma   90.00
#
_symmetry.space_group_name_H-M   'P 1'
#
loop_
_entity.id
_entity.type
_entity.pdbx_description
1 polymer ?
#
loop_
_entity_poly.entity_id
_entity_poly.type
_entity_poly.pdbx_seq_one_letter_code
_entity_poly.pdbx_strand_id
1 'polypeptide(L)'
;MVNKNLKVAVLGAGAMGCLFGGLLAEKGLSVVLIDVWKDHVDEINNKGLKMMGHGGDRTVKIKATTDPKTLQPVDAIIIMCKATALEKALTNSKNIIGDKTMLMSFQNGIGHEEIMQNIAGKDKVLGGSTTQASSIQGPGIIQNHASLPSWIGEYDGGHSQRVKDLAETFTSHGLETIAEEDIKRRKWMKLFALTAIGPLSAIFDLHHTDLYISNKNQKMSRNLGKEIILETREVAKADGVDVSEKDCLEMFNRIVDSRQTNKSSMAFDVLTVSYTHLRAHET
;
A
#
# COMPACT_ATOMS: atom_id res chain seq x y z
N MET A 1 -21.79 -10.16 3.98
CA MET A 1 -22.36 -10.68 2.69
C MET A 1 -21.62 -10.05 1.50
N VAL A 2 -21.22 -10.86 0.52
CA VAL A 2 -20.54 -10.38 -0.70
C VAL A 2 -21.43 -9.38 -1.45
N ASN A 3 -20.95 -8.16 -1.63
CA ASN A 3 -21.65 -7.11 -2.39
C ASN A 3 -21.13 -7.04 -3.82
N LYS A 4 -21.84 -7.69 -4.74
CA LYS A 4 -21.48 -7.73 -6.18
C LYS A 4 -21.65 -6.39 -6.90
N ASN A 5 -22.32 -5.42 -6.30
CA ASN A 5 -22.60 -4.10 -6.89
C ASN A 5 -21.74 -2.99 -6.27
N LEU A 6 -20.72 -3.35 -5.47
CA LEU A 6 -19.85 -2.39 -4.81
C LEU A 6 -19.12 -1.52 -5.84
N LYS A 7 -19.23 -0.19 -5.71
CA LYS A 7 -18.49 0.78 -6.53
C LYS A 7 -17.19 1.14 -5.82
N VAL A 8 -16.08 0.95 -6.49
CA VAL A 8 -14.74 1.18 -5.93
C VAL A 8 -14.02 2.26 -6.75
N ALA A 9 -13.45 3.24 -6.09
CA ALA A 9 -12.46 4.13 -6.68
C ALA A 9 -11.07 3.78 -6.14
N VAL A 10 -10.07 3.77 -7.02
CA VAL A 10 -8.67 3.62 -6.63
C VAL A 10 -7.97 4.94 -6.85
N LEU A 11 -7.56 5.61 -5.78
CA LEU A 11 -6.90 6.90 -5.79
C LEU A 11 -5.37 6.71 -5.84
N GLY A 12 -4.80 6.91 -7.02
CA GLY A 12 -3.44 6.58 -7.39
C GLY A 12 -3.39 5.28 -8.19
N ALA A 13 -3.32 5.39 -9.52
CA ALA A 13 -3.23 4.26 -10.44
C ALA A 13 -1.77 3.90 -10.77
N GLY A 14 -0.87 4.00 -9.80
CA GLY A 14 0.47 3.42 -9.90
C GLY A 14 0.42 1.89 -9.96
N ALA A 15 1.58 1.23 -9.85
CA ALA A 15 1.67 -0.23 -9.96
C ALA A 15 0.68 -0.97 -9.05
N MET A 16 0.63 -0.58 -7.77
CA MET A 16 -0.23 -1.23 -6.78
C MET A 16 -1.71 -0.88 -6.96
N GLY A 17 -2.01 0.38 -7.31
CA GLY A 17 -3.39 0.79 -7.59
C GLY A 17 -3.96 0.10 -8.81
N CYS A 18 -3.18 -0.03 -9.87
CA CYS A 18 -3.54 -0.81 -11.06
C CYS A 18 -3.72 -2.30 -10.74
N LEU A 19 -2.85 -2.87 -9.90
CA LEU A 19 -2.98 -4.27 -9.49
C LEU A 19 -4.30 -4.50 -8.74
N PHE A 20 -4.60 -3.70 -7.72
CA PHE A 20 -5.81 -3.84 -6.92
C PHE A 20 -7.06 -3.59 -7.76
N GLY A 21 -7.09 -2.46 -8.46
CA GLY A 21 -8.22 -2.12 -9.32
C GLY A 21 -8.44 -3.13 -10.43
N GLY A 22 -7.37 -3.61 -11.04
CA GLY A 22 -7.41 -4.61 -12.10
C GLY A 22 -7.95 -5.96 -11.64
N LEU A 23 -7.48 -6.48 -10.50
CA LEU A 23 -7.97 -7.74 -9.93
C LEU A 23 -9.48 -7.67 -9.63
N LEU A 24 -9.93 -6.59 -8.99
CA LEU A 24 -11.33 -6.40 -8.65
C LEU A 24 -12.22 -6.22 -9.89
N ALA A 25 -11.76 -5.44 -10.89
CA ALA A 25 -12.50 -5.20 -12.13
C ALA A 25 -12.59 -6.46 -13.00
N GLU A 26 -11.52 -7.26 -13.07
CA GLU A 26 -11.49 -8.52 -13.82
C GLU A 26 -12.57 -9.50 -13.36
N LYS A 27 -12.93 -9.46 -12.09
CA LYS A 27 -13.96 -10.31 -11.48
C LYS A 27 -15.34 -9.64 -11.42
N GLY A 28 -15.49 -8.48 -12.04
CA GLY A 28 -16.79 -7.86 -12.28
C GLY A 28 -17.21 -6.77 -11.31
N LEU A 29 -16.35 -6.32 -10.39
CA LEU A 29 -16.67 -5.11 -9.61
C LEU A 29 -16.60 -3.85 -10.47
N SER A 30 -17.45 -2.88 -10.13
CA SER A 30 -17.42 -1.55 -10.74
C SER A 30 -16.25 -0.74 -10.18
N VAL A 31 -15.14 -0.68 -10.91
CA VAL A 31 -13.90 0.00 -10.47
C VAL A 31 -13.57 1.15 -11.41
N VAL A 32 -13.11 2.28 -10.81
CA VAL A 32 -12.51 3.39 -11.54
C VAL A 32 -11.13 3.71 -10.95
N LEU A 33 -10.13 3.85 -11.82
CA LEU A 33 -8.79 4.30 -11.45
C LEU A 33 -8.72 5.83 -11.57
N ILE A 34 -8.06 6.48 -10.60
CA ILE A 34 -7.85 7.93 -10.61
C ILE A 34 -6.36 8.19 -10.51
N ASP A 35 -5.78 8.86 -11.50
CA ASP A 35 -4.37 9.23 -11.49
C ASP A 35 -4.13 10.55 -12.23
N VAL A 36 -3.05 11.24 -11.90
CA VAL A 36 -2.64 12.48 -12.57
C VAL A 36 -1.86 12.24 -13.86
N TRP A 37 -1.36 11.03 -14.08
CA TRP A 37 -0.55 10.67 -15.25
C TRP A 37 -1.44 10.41 -16.47
N LYS A 38 -1.63 11.47 -17.25
CA LYS A 38 -2.57 11.49 -18.38
C LYS A 38 -2.32 10.35 -19.39
N ASP A 39 -1.07 10.14 -19.83
CA ASP A 39 -0.76 9.12 -20.84
C ASP A 39 -1.11 7.71 -20.33
N HIS A 40 -0.91 7.46 -19.05
CA HIS A 40 -1.28 6.19 -18.42
C HIS A 40 -2.80 5.99 -18.39
N VAL A 41 -3.54 7.03 -18.03
CA VAL A 41 -5.00 7.03 -18.01
C VAL A 41 -5.57 6.84 -19.42
N ASP A 42 -5.03 7.55 -20.40
CA ASP A 42 -5.46 7.44 -21.80
C ASP A 42 -5.19 6.04 -22.36
N GLU A 43 -4.03 5.45 -22.08
CA GLU A 43 -3.68 4.10 -22.53
C GLU A 43 -4.61 3.05 -21.93
N ILE A 44 -4.92 3.15 -20.62
CA ILE A 44 -5.88 2.26 -19.95
C ILE A 44 -7.27 2.36 -20.58
N ASN A 45 -7.74 3.57 -20.85
CA ASN A 45 -9.07 3.77 -21.45
C ASN A 45 -9.15 3.27 -22.89
N ASN A 46 -8.08 3.44 -23.67
CA ASN A 46 -8.05 3.06 -25.08
C ASN A 46 -7.83 1.56 -25.30
N LYS A 47 -6.94 0.94 -24.51
CA LYS A 47 -6.48 -0.45 -24.73
C LYS A 47 -6.82 -1.40 -23.59
N GLY A 48 -7.26 -0.88 -22.44
CA GLY A 48 -7.38 -1.62 -21.19
C GLY A 48 -6.08 -1.66 -20.41
N LEU A 49 -6.16 -2.08 -19.14
CA LEU A 49 -5.02 -2.29 -18.27
C LEU A 49 -4.36 -3.64 -18.59
N LYS A 50 -3.12 -3.63 -19.09
CA LYS A 50 -2.34 -4.84 -19.30
C LYS A 50 -1.67 -5.26 -18.00
N MET A 51 -2.01 -6.44 -17.53
CA MET A 51 -1.43 -7.07 -16.34
C MET A 51 -0.60 -8.27 -16.78
N MET A 52 0.69 -8.26 -16.42
CA MET A 52 1.66 -9.30 -16.76
C MET A 52 2.10 -10.07 -15.50
N GLY A 53 2.70 -11.24 -15.68
CA GLY A 53 3.33 -12.01 -14.61
C GLY A 53 2.36 -12.91 -13.86
N HIS A 54 2.34 -12.82 -12.51
CA HIS A 54 1.53 -13.74 -11.71
C HIS A 54 0.04 -13.67 -12.11
N GLY A 55 -0.55 -14.83 -12.36
CA GLY A 55 -1.91 -14.96 -12.89
C GLY A 55 -2.00 -14.93 -14.42
N GLY A 56 -0.85 -14.87 -15.13
CA GLY A 56 -0.75 -14.84 -16.59
C GLY A 56 -0.95 -13.44 -17.17
N ASP A 57 -0.47 -13.28 -18.40
CA ASP A 57 -0.60 -12.02 -19.15
C ASP A 57 -2.03 -11.84 -19.66
N ARG A 58 -2.61 -10.70 -19.36
CA ARG A 58 -4.01 -10.38 -19.72
C ARG A 58 -4.29 -8.90 -19.77
N THR A 59 -5.37 -8.53 -20.43
CA THR A 59 -5.84 -7.14 -20.48
C THR A 59 -7.21 -7.03 -19.84
N VAL A 60 -7.32 -6.15 -18.86
CA VAL A 60 -8.53 -5.91 -18.08
C VAL A 60 -9.18 -4.61 -18.55
N LYS A 61 -10.48 -4.69 -18.90
CA LYS A 61 -11.27 -3.48 -19.19
C LYS A 61 -11.62 -2.79 -17.89
N ILE A 62 -11.08 -1.61 -17.68
CA ILE A 62 -11.30 -0.78 -16.49
C ILE A 62 -11.33 0.69 -16.90
N LYS A 63 -12.16 1.50 -16.23
CA LYS A 63 -12.19 2.94 -16.46
C LYS A 63 -11.09 3.64 -15.67
N ALA A 64 -10.52 4.69 -16.25
CA ALA A 64 -9.55 5.55 -15.59
C ALA A 64 -9.86 7.02 -15.86
N THR A 65 -9.54 7.93 -14.95
CA THR A 65 -9.71 9.38 -15.12
C THR A 65 -8.63 10.17 -14.43
N THR A 66 -8.32 11.34 -15.00
CA THR A 66 -7.47 12.35 -14.34
C THR A 66 -8.29 13.37 -13.55
N ASP A 67 -9.62 13.38 -13.73
CA ASP A 67 -10.52 14.31 -13.07
C ASP A 67 -11.57 13.58 -12.21
N PRO A 68 -11.36 13.47 -10.90
CA PRO A 68 -12.31 12.84 -10.00
C PRO A 68 -13.64 13.59 -9.89
N LYS A 69 -13.70 14.88 -10.27
CA LYS A 69 -14.94 15.69 -10.21
C LYS A 69 -16.04 15.18 -11.13
N THR A 70 -15.69 14.42 -12.16
CA THR A 70 -16.64 13.81 -13.09
C THR A 70 -17.35 12.59 -12.53
N LEU A 71 -16.91 12.09 -11.37
CA LEU A 71 -17.43 10.87 -10.74
C LEU A 71 -18.50 11.20 -9.70
N GLN A 72 -19.36 10.21 -9.46
CA GLN A 72 -20.35 10.22 -8.38
C GLN A 72 -19.76 9.54 -7.12
N PRO A 73 -20.37 9.71 -5.94
CA PRO A 73 -19.97 9.01 -4.74
C PRO A 73 -19.88 7.49 -4.94
N VAL A 74 -18.84 6.89 -4.33
CA VAL A 74 -18.56 5.46 -4.39
C VAL A 74 -18.70 4.82 -3.01
N ASP A 75 -18.77 3.48 -2.96
CA ASP A 75 -18.92 2.74 -1.72
C ASP A 75 -17.57 2.53 -1.00
N ALA A 76 -16.47 2.42 -1.77
CA ALA A 76 -15.13 2.24 -1.22
C ALA A 76 -14.08 3.02 -2.02
N ILE A 77 -13.11 3.61 -1.30
CA ILE A 77 -11.94 4.27 -1.88
C ILE A 77 -10.69 3.56 -1.39
N ILE A 78 -9.94 2.99 -2.31
CA ILE A 78 -8.62 2.40 -2.08
C ILE A 78 -7.57 3.45 -2.39
N ILE A 79 -6.73 3.81 -1.40
CA ILE A 79 -5.72 4.85 -1.54
C ILE A 79 -4.36 4.20 -1.78
N MET A 80 -3.78 4.51 -2.94
CA MET A 80 -2.51 3.97 -3.44
C MET A 80 -1.58 5.04 -4.03
N CYS A 81 -1.96 6.32 -3.95
CA CYS A 81 -1.07 7.41 -4.35
C CYS A 81 0.17 7.46 -3.42
N LYS A 82 1.18 8.25 -3.78
CA LYS A 82 2.32 8.47 -2.89
C LYS A 82 1.87 9.24 -1.64
N ALA A 83 2.48 8.94 -0.48
CA ALA A 83 2.10 9.53 0.81
C ALA A 83 2.06 11.08 0.77
N THR A 84 3.03 11.69 0.10
CA THR A 84 3.14 13.15 -0.08
C THR A 84 2.04 13.75 -0.93
N ALA A 85 1.35 12.96 -1.72
CA ALA A 85 0.22 13.39 -2.54
C ALA A 85 -1.15 13.14 -1.89
N LEU A 86 -1.20 12.40 -0.76
CA LEU A 86 -2.44 11.92 -0.15
C LEU A 86 -3.43 13.03 0.15
N GLU A 87 -3.03 14.04 0.90
CA GLU A 87 -3.90 15.13 1.34
C GLU A 87 -4.51 15.87 0.14
N LYS A 88 -3.66 16.24 -0.84
CA LYS A 88 -4.09 16.91 -2.07
C LYS A 88 -5.01 16.04 -2.91
N ALA A 89 -4.64 14.78 -3.11
CA ALA A 89 -5.42 13.85 -3.93
C ALA A 89 -6.79 13.59 -3.31
N LEU A 90 -6.87 13.36 -2.01
CA LEU A 90 -8.13 13.11 -1.32
C LEU A 90 -9.00 14.37 -1.25
N THR A 91 -8.41 15.55 -1.01
CA THR A 91 -9.13 16.84 -1.03
C THR A 91 -9.75 17.11 -2.40
N ASN A 92 -9.01 16.84 -3.48
CA ASN A 92 -9.53 17.00 -4.85
C ASN A 92 -10.63 15.99 -5.20
N SER A 93 -10.74 14.90 -4.44
CA SER A 93 -11.67 13.79 -4.65
C SER A 93 -12.83 13.77 -3.64
N LYS A 94 -13.05 14.85 -2.90
CA LYS A 94 -14.11 14.90 -1.87
C LYS A 94 -15.51 14.60 -2.40
N ASN A 95 -15.79 14.93 -3.65
CA ASN A 95 -17.08 14.68 -4.29
C ASN A 95 -17.43 13.19 -4.43
N ILE A 96 -16.44 12.30 -4.41
CA ILE A 96 -16.70 10.85 -4.45
C ILE A 96 -16.89 10.21 -3.08
N ILE A 97 -16.76 10.99 -1.99
CA ILE A 97 -16.99 10.56 -0.62
C ILE A 97 -18.46 10.81 -0.26
N GLY A 98 -19.25 9.77 -0.21
CA GLY A 98 -20.63 9.82 0.28
C GLY A 98 -20.71 9.47 1.79
N ASP A 99 -21.95 9.42 2.29
CA ASP A 99 -22.19 9.19 3.73
C ASP A 99 -21.66 7.84 4.22
N LYS A 100 -21.71 6.82 3.38
CA LYS A 100 -21.31 5.44 3.72
C LYS A 100 -20.02 4.99 3.05
N THR A 101 -19.29 5.89 2.39
CA THR A 101 -18.03 5.56 1.73
C THR A 101 -16.98 5.11 2.73
N MET A 102 -16.39 3.96 2.52
CA MET A 102 -15.25 3.45 3.29
C MET A 102 -13.95 3.82 2.60
N LEU A 103 -13.02 4.43 3.34
CA LEU A 103 -11.69 4.79 2.84
C LEU A 103 -10.65 3.87 3.48
N MET A 104 -9.73 3.34 2.67
CA MET A 104 -8.63 2.51 3.18
C MET A 104 -7.33 2.82 2.46
N SER A 105 -6.24 2.96 3.22
CA SER A 105 -4.90 3.17 2.67
C SER A 105 -4.07 1.90 2.80
N PHE A 106 -3.48 1.45 1.69
CA PHE A 106 -2.49 0.38 1.68
C PHE A 106 -1.05 0.91 1.47
N GLN A 107 -0.87 2.21 1.60
CA GLN A 107 0.44 2.85 1.54
C GLN A 107 1.36 2.30 2.64
N ASN A 108 2.68 2.27 2.35
CA ASN A 108 3.67 1.94 3.36
C ASN A 108 3.78 3.10 4.37
N GLY A 109 4.08 2.75 5.63
CA GLY A 109 4.17 3.73 6.71
C GLY A 109 2.89 3.85 7.53
N ILE A 110 2.84 4.87 8.35
CA ILE A 110 1.76 5.23 9.28
C ILE A 110 1.43 6.71 9.13
N GLY A 111 0.35 7.18 9.76
CA GLY A 111 -0.07 8.58 9.70
C GLY A 111 -1.01 8.93 8.54
N HIS A 112 -1.30 7.98 7.66
CA HIS A 112 -2.22 8.20 6.53
C HIS A 112 -3.67 8.25 6.98
N GLU A 113 -4.02 7.44 7.96
CA GLU A 113 -5.37 7.31 8.49
C GLU A 113 -5.82 8.61 9.17
N GLU A 114 -4.94 9.26 9.91
CA GLU A 114 -5.21 10.55 10.56
C GLU A 114 -5.51 11.65 9.52
N ILE A 115 -4.73 11.69 8.43
CA ILE A 115 -5.00 12.61 7.31
C ILE A 115 -6.37 12.33 6.69
N MET A 116 -6.68 11.05 6.48
CA MET A 116 -7.96 10.62 5.92
C MET A 116 -9.12 10.96 6.85
N GLN A 117 -8.98 10.73 8.15
CA GLN A 117 -9.97 11.06 9.18
C GLN A 117 -10.27 12.55 9.22
N ASN A 118 -9.25 13.41 9.13
CA ASN A 118 -9.40 14.86 9.10
C ASN A 118 -10.17 15.37 7.86
N ILE A 119 -10.09 14.66 6.76
CA ILE A 119 -10.72 15.05 5.48
C ILE A 119 -12.13 14.46 5.32
N ALA A 120 -12.29 13.18 5.66
CA ALA A 120 -13.48 12.39 5.34
C ALA A 120 -14.39 12.09 6.55
N GLY A 121 -13.87 12.23 7.76
CA GLY A 121 -14.52 11.81 8.99
C GLY A 121 -13.99 10.46 9.48
N LYS A 122 -13.92 10.32 10.80
CA LYS A 122 -13.31 9.17 11.48
C LYS A 122 -14.04 7.86 11.21
N ASP A 123 -15.36 7.92 11.13
CA ASP A 123 -16.26 6.79 10.92
C ASP A 123 -16.14 6.13 9.54
N LYS A 124 -15.49 6.82 8.59
CA LYS A 124 -15.29 6.33 7.22
C LYS A 124 -13.96 5.63 6.99
N VAL A 125 -13.01 5.78 7.92
CA VAL A 125 -11.61 5.37 7.69
C VAL A 125 -11.34 3.99 8.25
N LEU A 126 -10.79 3.14 7.40
CA LEU A 126 -10.22 1.84 7.72
C LEU A 126 -8.70 1.88 7.54
N GLY A 127 -7.99 1.13 8.34
CA GLY A 127 -6.58 0.83 8.10
C GLY A 127 -6.43 -0.26 7.05
N GLY A 128 -5.33 -0.20 6.30
CA GLY A 128 -4.97 -1.22 5.31
C GLY A 128 -3.49 -1.58 5.36
N SER A 129 -3.19 -2.84 5.07
CA SER A 129 -1.82 -3.34 4.91
C SER A 129 -1.80 -4.39 3.82
N THR A 130 -0.71 -4.48 3.05
CA THR A 130 -0.59 -5.47 1.97
C THR A 130 0.84 -5.98 1.87
N THR A 131 0.98 -7.24 1.44
CA THR A 131 2.24 -7.85 1.04
C THR A 131 2.33 -8.06 -0.48
N GLN A 132 1.32 -7.62 -1.22
CA GLN A 132 1.33 -7.62 -2.69
C GLN A 132 2.51 -6.82 -3.24
N ALA A 133 2.97 -7.21 -4.44
CA ALA A 133 4.07 -6.55 -5.12
C ALA A 133 3.78 -6.41 -6.62
N SER A 134 3.97 -5.20 -7.14
CA SER A 134 3.80 -4.89 -8.55
C SER A 134 4.74 -3.77 -8.98
N SER A 135 5.05 -3.70 -10.27
CA SER A 135 5.83 -2.61 -10.87
C SER A 135 5.20 -2.11 -12.16
N ILE A 136 5.39 -0.82 -12.46
CA ILE A 136 5.00 -0.21 -13.75
C ILE A 136 6.01 -0.66 -14.82
N GLN A 137 5.50 -1.08 -15.98
CA GLN A 137 6.32 -1.42 -17.16
C GLN A 137 6.18 -0.40 -18.28
N GLY A 138 5.22 0.50 -18.17
CA GLY A 138 4.90 1.56 -19.11
C GLY A 138 3.47 2.05 -18.92
N PRO A 139 3.03 3.06 -19.69
CA PRO A 139 1.65 3.52 -19.64
C PRO A 139 0.67 2.34 -19.87
N GLY A 140 -0.29 2.16 -18.98
CA GLY A 140 -1.29 1.10 -19.04
C GLY A 140 -0.78 -0.34 -18.83
N ILE A 141 0.49 -0.53 -18.41
CA ILE A 141 1.11 -1.85 -18.28
C ILE A 141 1.74 -2.03 -16.90
N ILE A 142 1.37 -3.10 -16.19
CA ILE A 142 1.98 -3.48 -14.92
C ILE A 142 2.47 -4.91 -14.94
N GLN A 143 3.49 -5.18 -14.12
CA GLN A 143 3.97 -6.51 -13.78
C GLN A 143 3.53 -6.88 -12.37
N ASN A 144 2.69 -7.92 -12.25
CA ASN A 144 2.35 -8.52 -10.96
C ASN A 144 3.45 -9.52 -10.56
N HIS A 145 4.07 -9.32 -9.40
CA HIS A 145 5.18 -10.17 -8.92
C HIS A 145 4.72 -11.30 -8.00
N ALA A 146 3.55 -11.16 -7.36
CA ALA A 146 3.06 -12.16 -6.42
C ALA A 146 1.55 -12.00 -6.16
N SER A 147 0.89 -13.10 -5.80
CA SER A 147 -0.45 -13.08 -5.22
C SER A 147 -0.33 -13.40 -3.73
N LEU A 148 -0.41 -12.37 -2.92
CA LEU A 148 -0.25 -12.42 -1.47
C LEU A 148 -1.41 -11.70 -0.81
N PRO A 149 -1.76 -12.01 0.46
CA PRO A 149 -2.89 -11.41 1.12
C PRO A 149 -2.69 -9.92 1.43
N SER A 150 -3.83 -9.24 1.55
CA SER A 150 -3.96 -7.89 2.09
C SER A 150 -4.83 -7.93 3.33
N TRP A 151 -4.76 -6.93 4.18
CA TRP A 151 -5.53 -6.84 5.42
C TRP A 151 -6.20 -5.50 5.52
N ILE A 152 -7.42 -5.49 6.01
CA ILE A 152 -8.18 -4.27 6.34
C ILE A 152 -8.79 -4.41 7.72
N GLY A 153 -8.93 -3.29 8.45
CA GLY A 153 -9.52 -3.30 9.79
C GLY A 153 -10.02 -1.92 10.19
N GLU A 154 -10.85 -1.87 11.23
CA GLU A 154 -11.16 -0.59 11.86
C GLU A 154 -9.87 0.02 12.41
N TYR A 155 -9.61 1.30 12.12
CA TYR A 155 -8.32 1.91 12.51
C TYR A 155 -8.17 2.04 14.04
N ASP A 156 -9.28 2.22 14.73
CA ASP A 156 -9.31 2.22 16.19
C ASP A 156 -9.39 0.80 16.81
N GLY A 157 -9.30 -0.22 15.98
CA GLY A 157 -9.35 -1.63 16.38
C GLY A 157 -10.76 -2.21 16.50
N GLY A 158 -10.80 -3.53 16.71
CA GLY A 158 -12.04 -4.29 16.91
C GLY A 158 -12.62 -4.90 15.63
N HIS A 159 -13.67 -5.68 15.85
CA HIS A 159 -14.38 -6.35 14.77
C HIS A 159 -15.62 -5.55 14.33
N SER A 160 -15.77 -5.35 13.03
CA SER A 160 -17.01 -4.79 12.48
C SER A 160 -17.54 -5.63 11.33
N GLN A 161 -18.85 -5.63 11.14
CA GLN A 161 -19.48 -6.37 10.06
C GLN A 161 -19.12 -5.77 8.70
N ARG A 162 -18.98 -4.43 8.61
CA ARG A 162 -18.59 -3.74 7.35
C ARG A 162 -17.21 -4.16 6.86
N VAL A 163 -16.23 -4.34 7.77
CA VAL A 163 -14.88 -4.81 7.43
C VAL A 163 -14.93 -6.25 6.94
N LYS A 164 -15.67 -7.12 7.62
CA LYS A 164 -15.84 -8.53 7.20
C LYS A 164 -16.49 -8.62 5.82
N ASP A 165 -17.61 -7.92 5.60
CA ASP A 165 -18.32 -7.91 4.32
C ASP A 165 -17.43 -7.37 3.18
N LEU A 166 -16.62 -6.34 3.45
CA LEU A 166 -15.70 -5.77 2.49
C LEU A 166 -14.55 -6.73 2.15
N ALA A 167 -13.95 -7.36 3.16
CA ALA A 167 -12.88 -8.36 2.98
C ALA A 167 -13.38 -9.58 2.18
N GLU A 168 -14.57 -10.10 2.49
CA GLU A 168 -15.20 -11.17 1.73
C GLU A 168 -15.48 -10.74 0.28
N THR A 169 -15.94 -9.50 0.09
CA THR A 169 -16.21 -8.95 -1.24
C THR A 169 -14.94 -8.86 -2.06
N PHE A 170 -13.86 -8.31 -1.52
CA PHE A 170 -12.58 -8.20 -2.22
C PHE A 170 -11.98 -9.59 -2.53
N THR A 171 -12.00 -10.51 -1.56
CA THR A 171 -11.51 -11.87 -1.76
C THR A 171 -12.27 -12.61 -2.85
N SER A 172 -13.60 -12.54 -2.87
CA SER A 172 -14.43 -13.17 -3.89
C SER A 172 -14.22 -12.56 -5.30
N HIS A 173 -13.65 -11.34 -5.36
CA HIS A 173 -13.28 -10.65 -6.60
C HIS A 173 -11.76 -10.65 -6.85
N GLY A 174 -11.04 -11.65 -6.35
CA GLY A 174 -9.65 -11.92 -6.73
C GLY A 174 -8.58 -11.12 -5.99
N LEU A 175 -8.97 -10.27 -5.04
CA LEU A 175 -8.05 -9.58 -4.14
C LEU A 175 -8.15 -10.20 -2.75
N GLU A 176 -7.35 -11.23 -2.47
CA GLU A 176 -7.34 -11.89 -1.17
C GLU A 176 -7.17 -10.85 -0.05
N THR A 177 -8.22 -10.70 0.77
CA THR A 177 -8.28 -9.69 1.81
C THR A 177 -8.80 -10.30 3.11
N ILE A 178 -8.08 -10.06 4.19
CA ILE A 178 -8.37 -10.58 5.52
C ILE A 178 -8.87 -9.44 6.41
N ALA A 179 -9.97 -9.67 7.11
CA ALA A 179 -10.44 -8.76 8.16
C ALA A 179 -9.51 -8.88 9.38
N GLU A 180 -8.85 -7.79 9.73
CA GLU A 180 -7.87 -7.72 10.81
C GLU A 180 -8.46 -6.95 12.00
N GLU A 181 -8.35 -7.52 13.18
CA GLU A 181 -8.87 -6.90 14.40
C GLU A 181 -8.00 -5.73 14.88
N ASP A 182 -6.69 -5.90 14.80
CA ASP A 182 -5.71 -4.86 15.18
C ASP A 182 -4.84 -4.47 13.97
N ILE A 183 -5.47 -3.76 13.04
CA ILE A 183 -4.80 -3.30 11.83
C ILE A 183 -3.67 -2.33 12.13
N LYS A 184 -3.78 -1.53 13.20
CA LYS A 184 -2.74 -0.58 13.62
C LYS A 184 -1.48 -1.32 14.03
N ARG A 185 -1.60 -2.36 14.86
CA ARG A 185 -0.48 -3.23 15.23
C ARG A 185 0.15 -3.91 14.00
N ARG A 186 -0.66 -4.41 13.06
CA ARG A 186 -0.16 -5.01 11.82
C ARG A 186 0.66 -4.03 10.99
N LYS A 187 0.20 -2.78 10.86
CA LYS A 187 0.94 -1.72 10.16
C LYS A 187 2.29 -1.44 10.83
N TRP A 188 2.32 -1.34 12.15
CA TRP A 188 3.57 -1.18 12.91
C TRP A 188 4.51 -2.37 12.74
N MET A 189 4.01 -3.61 12.79
CA MET A 189 4.81 -4.81 12.54
C MET A 189 5.45 -4.80 11.14
N LYS A 190 4.72 -4.35 10.13
CA LYS A 190 5.27 -4.15 8.78
C LYS A 190 6.30 -3.02 8.76
N LEU A 191 6.06 -1.93 9.47
CA LEU A 191 6.96 -0.78 9.51
C LEU A 191 8.30 -1.13 10.15
N PHE A 192 8.34 -1.95 11.19
CA PHE A 192 9.59 -2.45 11.77
C PHE A 192 10.50 -3.10 10.72
N ALA A 193 9.91 -3.92 9.85
CA ALA A 193 10.64 -4.50 8.73
C ALA A 193 11.18 -3.44 7.76
N LEU A 194 10.33 -2.49 7.42
CA LEU A 194 10.66 -1.45 6.44
C LEU A 194 11.73 -0.49 6.95
N THR A 195 11.72 -0.13 8.24
CA THR A 195 12.71 0.79 8.83
C THR A 195 14.10 0.18 8.90
N ALA A 196 14.20 -1.12 9.16
CA ALA A 196 15.50 -1.81 9.20
C ALA A 196 16.11 -2.01 7.80
N ILE A 197 15.28 -2.18 6.75
CA ILE A 197 15.79 -2.52 5.42
C ILE A 197 15.83 -1.30 4.51
N GLY A 198 14.73 -0.53 4.48
CA GLY A 198 14.52 0.52 3.50
C GLY A 198 15.64 1.55 3.44
N PRO A 199 15.90 2.29 4.54
CA PRO A 199 16.91 3.33 4.58
C PRO A 199 18.32 2.80 4.31
N LEU A 200 18.70 1.69 4.94
CA LEU A 200 20.04 1.13 4.78
C LEU A 200 20.28 0.62 3.35
N SER A 201 19.28 -0.03 2.75
CA SER A 201 19.33 -0.46 1.34
C SER A 201 19.46 0.74 0.40
N ALA A 202 18.79 1.86 0.70
CA ALA A 202 18.86 3.07 -0.10
C ALA A 202 20.20 3.82 0.04
N ILE A 203 20.70 3.94 1.27
CA ILE A 203 21.96 4.66 1.57
C ILE A 203 23.17 3.94 0.98
N PHE A 204 23.21 2.61 1.13
CA PHE A 204 24.36 1.80 0.71
C PHE A 204 24.20 1.21 -0.70
N ASP A 205 23.05 1.40 -1.34
CA ASP A 205 22.70 0.82 -2.65
C ASP A 205 22.88 -0.71 -2.68
N LEU A 206 22.48 -1.39 -1.60
CA LEU A 206 22.64 -2.82 -1.42
C LEU A 206 21.29 -3.55 -1.46
N HIS A 207 21.31 -4.76 -1.99
CA HIS A 207 20.22 -5.72 -1.79
C HIS A 207 20.15 -6.17 -0.33
N HIS A 208 19.01 -6.64 0.10
CA HIS A 208 18.80 -7.14 1.46
C HIS A 208 19.81 -8.21 1.87
N THR A 209 20.07 -9.21 1.01
CA THR A 209 21.04 -10.25 1.24
C THR A 209 22.47 -9.70 1.40
N ASP A 210 22.85 -8.73 0.57
CA ASP A 210 24.17 -8.11 0.64
C ASP A 210 24.34 -7.27 1.91
N LEU A 211 23.26 -6.61 2.33
CA LEU A 211 23.29 -5.79 3.54
C LEU A 211 23.52 -6.62 4.81
N TYR A 212 22.86 -7.78 4.94
CA TYR A 212 22.78 -8.51 6.20
C TYR A 212 23.46 -9.88 6.21
N ILE A 213 23.78 -10.47 5.07
CA ILE A 213 24.29 -11.84 4.98
C ILE A 213 25.66 -11.91 4.33
N SER A 214 25.82 -11.31 3.14
CA SER A 214 26.96 -11.58 2.26
C SER A 214 28.13 -10.60 2.42
N ASN A 215 27.94 -9.46 3.11
CA ASN A 215 29.00 -8.45 3.19
C ASN A 215 29.93 -8.69 4.38
N LYS A 216 31.20 -8.27 4.26
CA LYS A 216 32.22 -8.38 5.30
C LYS A 216 31.87 -7.66 6.61
N ASN A 217 30.99 -6.67 6.55
CA ASN A 217 30.52 -5.89 7.69
C ASN A 217 29.15 -6.34 8.22
N GLN A 218 28.70 -7.56 7.87
CA GLN A 218 27.35 -8.07 8.23
C GLN A 218 27.02 -7.95 9.73
N LYS A 219 28.02 -8.15 10.61
CA LYS A 219 27.80 -8.02 12.06
C LYS A 219 27.41 -6.59 12.45
N MET A 220 28.08 -5.59 11.86
CA MET A 220 27.77 -4.18 12.10
C MET A 220 26.40 -3.81 11.52
N SER A 221 26.10 -4.24 10.30
CA SER A 221 24.79 -4.01 9.69
C SER A 221 23.65 -4.64 10.49
N ARG A 222 23.83 -5.87 10.99
CA ARG A 222 22.86 -6.55 11.86
C ARG A 222 22.65 -5.82 13.18
N ASN A 223 23.72 -5.32 13.82
CA ASN A 223 23.60 -4.54 15.05
C ASN A 223 22.83 -3.24 14.79
N LEU A 224 23.19 -2.49 13.75
CA LEU A 224 22.50 -1.26 13.37
C LEU A 224 21.01 -1.52 13.06
N GLY A 225 20.70 -2.57 12.31
CA GLY A 225 19.31 -2.94 12.03
C GLY A 225 18.51 -3.28 13.29
N LYS A 226 19.12 -3.92 14.29
CA LYS A 226 18.49 -4.17 15.60
C LYS A 226 18.22 -2.88 16.37
N GLU A 227 19.19 -1.97 16.42
CA GLU A 227 19.02 -0.67 17.08
C GLU A 227 17.88 0.13 16.43
N ILE A 228 17.84 0.21 15.11
CA ILE A 228 16.74 0.88 14.37
C ILE A 228 15.37 0.28 14.74
N ILE A 229 15.25 -1.04 14.81
CA ILE A 229 13.99 -1.69 15.19
C ILE A 229 13.60 -1.36 16.63
N LEU A 230 14.55 -1.37 17.55
CA LEU A 230 14.26 -1.04 18.96
C LEU A 230 13.87 0.42 19.15
N GLU A 231 14.51 1.36 18.45
CA GLU A 231 14.07 2.76 18.40
C GLU A 231 12.67 2.89 17.81
N THR A 232 12.41 2.21 16.69
CA THR A 232 11.06 2.20 16.07
C THR A 232 10.00 1.64 17.01
N ARG A 233 10.37 0.64 17.85
CA ARG A 233 9.49 0.07 18.89
C ARG A 233 9.08 1.12 19.93
N GLU A 234 10.00 1.95 20.38
CA GLU A 234 9.67 3.00 21.36
C GLU A 234 8.69 4.03 20.77
N VAL A 235 8.82 4.33 19.47
CA VAL A 235 7.84 5.19 18.77
C VAL A 235 6.47 4.49 18.66
N ALA A 236 6.44 3.20 18.32
CA ALA A 236 5.22 2.41 18.27
C ALA A 236 4.49 2.38 19.63
N LYS A 237 5.26 2.21 20.70
CA LYS A 237 4.73 2.23 22.07
C LYS A 237 4.13 3.59 22.44
N ALA A 238 4.77 4.68 22.04
CA ALA A 238 4.24 6.03 22.23
C ALA A 238 2.95 6.28 21.43
N ASP A 239 2.79 5.59 20.28
CA ASP A 239 1.56 5.58 19.47
C ASP A 239 0.50 4.55 19.94
N GLY A 240 0.71 3.94 21.14
CA GLY A 240 -0.24 3.01 21.76
C GLY A 240 -0.13 1.56 21.27
N VAL A 241 0.91 1.21 20.51
CA VAL A 241 1.16 -0.16 20.05
C VAL A 241 2.36 -0.76 20.78
N ASP A 242 2.07 -1.54 21.83
CA ASP A 242 3.13 -2.22 22.60
C ASP A 242 3.47 -3.57 21.97
N VAL A 243 4.75 -3.73 21.57
CA VAL A 243 5.31 -4.97 21.05
C VAL A 243 6.52 -5.32 21.93
N SER A 244 6.62 -6.59 22.36
CA SER A 244 7.77 -6.99 23.18
C SER A 244 9.08 -6.87 22.39
N GLU A 245 10.17 -6.56 23.07
CA GLU A 245 11.50 -6.53 22.46
C GLU A 245 11.84 -7.88 21.80
N LYS A 246 11.47 -8.98 22.47
CA LYS A 246 11.66 -10.33 21.94
C LYS A 246 10.97 -10.50 20.57
N ASP A 247 9.69 -10.10 20.44
CA ASP A 247 8.95 -10.24 19.18
C ASP A 247 9.55 -9.36 18.07
N CYS A 248 10.03 -8.15 18.43
CA CYS A 248 10.71 -7.26 17.49
C CYS A 248 12.02 -7.89 16.96
N LEU A 249 12.83 -8.46 17.85
CA LEU A 249 14.10 -9.10 17.47
C LEU A 249 13.88 -10.41 16.70
N GLU A 250 12.88 -11.21 17.06
CA GLU A 250 12.51 -12.42 16.31
C GLU A 250 12.04 -12.06 14.91
N MET A 251 11.25 -11.00 14.76
CA MET A 251 10.83 -10.51 13.45
C MET A 251 12.04 -10.03 12.64
N PHE A 252 12.95 -9.24 13.23
CA PHE A 252 14.19 -8.82 12.58
C PHE A 252 14.99 -10.00 12.05
N ASN A 253 15.20 -11.03 12.88
CA ASN A 253 15.93 -12.22 12.46
C ASN A 253 15.26 -12.94 11.29
N ARG A 254 13.92 -13.10 11.30
CA ARG A 254 13.18 -13.69 10.19
C ARG A 254 13.35 -12.89 8.88
N ILE A 255 13.36 -11.56 8.98
CA ILE A 255 13.58 -10.68 7.83
C ILE A 255 15.00 -10.87 7.30
N VAL A 256 16.00 -10.79 8.18
CA VAL A 256 17.41 -10.93 7.83
C VAL A 256 17.68 -12.28 7.16
N ASP A 257 17.07 -13.35 7.65
CA ASP A 257 17.29 -14.70 7.16
C ASP A 257 16.47 -15.05 5.91
N SER A 258 15.55 -14.17 5.48
CA SER A 258 14.68 -14.40 4.31
C SER A 258 15.41 -14.42 2.96
N ARG A 259 16.69 -14.06 2.90
CA ARG A 259 17.55 -14.07 1.71
C ARG A 259 16.96 -13.39 0.48
N GLN A 260 16.21 -12.32 0.68
CA GLN A 260 15.64 -11.55 -0.42
C GLN A 260 16.77 -10.85 -1.21
N THR A 261 16.75 -11.02 -2.53
CA THR A 261 17.73 -10.44 -3.45
C THR A 261 17.26 -9.14 -4.10
N ASN A 262 16.08 -8.65 -3.75
CA ASN A 262 15.54 -7.42 -4.31
C ASN A 262 16.01 -6.21 -3.52
N LYS A 263 16.18 -5.07 -4.20
CA LYS A 263 16.32 -3.77 -3.54
C LYS A 263 15.00 -3.36 -2.89
N SER A 264 15.09 -2.59 -1.82
CA SER A 264 13.89 -2.03 -1.19
C SER A 264 13.18 -1.03 -2.11
N SER A 265 11.88 -0.83 -1.90
CA SER A 265 11.14 0.21 -2.63
C SER A 265 11.74 1.60 -2.45
N MET A 266 12.29 1.91 -1.25
CA MET A 266 12.97 3.16 -0.97
C MET A 266 14.25 3.30 -1.79
N ALA A 267 15.07 2.25 -1.90
CA ALA A 267 16.26 2.26 -2.75
C ALA A 267 15.89 2.48 -4.22
N PHE A 268 14.80 1.84 -4.68
CA PHE A 268 14.30 2.05 -6.03
C PHE A 268 13.83 3.49 -6.27
N ASP A 269 13.11 4.09 -5.32
CA ASP A 269 12.67 5.49 -5.39
C ASP A 269 13.85 6.46 -5.45
N VAL A 270 14.92 6.21 -4.69
CA VAL A 270 16.15 7.02 -4.73
C VAL A 270 16.85 6.90 -6.08
N LEU A 271 16.98 5.68 -6.61
CA LEU A 271 17.64 5.45 -7.91
C LEU A 271 16.86 6.06 -9.07
N THR A 272 15.54 6.04 -9.03
CA THR A 272 14.69 6.64 -10.08
C THR A 272 14.44 8.13 -9.87
N VAL A 273 14.99 8.72 -8.80
CA VAL A 273 14.79 10.14 -8.45
C VAL A 273 13.33 10.48 -8.14
N SER A 274 12.47 9.47 -7.89
CA SER A 274 11.02 9.68 -7.73
C SER A 274 10.65 10.55 -6.52
N TYR A 275 11.53 10.63 -5.51
CA TYR A 275 11.30 11.38 -4.27
C TYR A 275 12.36 12.44 -3.97
N THR A 276 13.31 12.69 -4.85
CA THR A 276 14.40 13.66 -4.59
C THR A 276 13.91 15.08 -4.46
N HIS A 277 12.75 15.42 -5.03
CA HIS A 277 12.11 16.71 -4.86
C HIS A 277 11.56 16.95 -3.44
N LEU A 278 11.38 15.92 -2.62
CA LEU A 278 10.91 16.06 -1.24
C LEU A 278 11.96 16.70 -0.33
N ARG A 279 13.25 16.48 -0.61
CA ARG A 279 14.35 17.07 0.16
C ARG A 279 14.37 18.60 0.08
N ALA A 280 13.79 19.19 -0.93
CA ALA A 280 13.72 20.65 -1.10
C ALA A 280 12.66 21.32 -0.21
N HIS A 281 11.77 20.55 0.42
CA HIS A 281 10.68 21.07 1.25
C HIS A 281 10.83 20.74 2.75
N GLU A 282 11.82 19.92 3.11
CA GLU A 282 12.10 19.52 4.49
C GLU A 282 13.27 20.32 5.12
N THR A 283 13.87 21.24 4.38
CA THR A 283 14.83 22.24 4.84
C THR A 283 14.19 23.62 4.79
#